data_a316d63c475f516a87bcdb43a29829e9
#
_entry.id   a316d63c475f516a87bcdb43a29829e9
#
_cell.length_a   1.000
_cell.length_b   1.000
_cell.length_c   1.000
_cell.angle_alpha   90.00
_cell.angle_beta   90.00
_cell.angle_gamma   90.00
#
_symmetry.space_group_name_H-M   'P 1'
#
loop_
_entity.id
_entity.type
_entity.pdbx_description
1 polymer ?
#
loop_
_entity_poly.entity_id
_entity_poly.type
_entity_poly.pdbx_seq_one_letter_code
_entity_poly.pdbx_strand_id
1 'polypeptide(L)'
;MMRKTLDQLIGQLIIGGFRNDIISGHSTILKYIEAYNLSGVILYDEDLEKKGSGTRNIKSLKQLKDLTEKLQERSETHLFVSIDQEGGNVNRLKKDYGFPEFPSWKHIGTLDNGLITKEFATSIADTMNKTGINLNFAPVLDLDYGEKTYIGNLERAISGDPKKVIEHSKIFIETLSDANIISCGKHFPGQGSAKGDTHQGFIDISESWSVADLLPYAELIESKHLDMIMVSHVFNNKFDNELPASLSFETITGCLRNDLNFEGPIICDDPSMKAISENYDLEDMFTLMINAGVDLLCLGNNLNYDPDYIPKAVEAIRSAIEKDRISLDKVNHSIERITNLKKKFNFYE
;
A
#
# COMPACT_ATOMS: atom_id res chain seq x y z
N MET A 1 29.12 8.73 -7.60
CA MET A 1 28.13 8.21 -6.63
C MET A 1 28.82 7.22 -5.69
N MET A 2 28.69 7.38 -4.38
CA MET A 2 29.14 6.33 -3.43
C MET A 2 28.29 5.07 -3.63
N ARG A 3 28.93 3.89 -3.56
CA ARG A 3 28.21 2.61 -3.68
C ARG A 3 27.32 2.45 -2.44
N LYS A 4 26.01 2.24 -2.61
CA LYS A 4 25.07 1.98 -1.52
C LYS A 4 25.47 0.72 -0.73
N THR A 5 25.29 0.75 0.58
CA THR A 5 25.50 -0.43 1.44
C THR A 5 24.35 -1.43 1.22
N LEU A 6 24.52 -2.68 1.66
CA LEU A 6 23.45 -3.68 1.59
C LEU A 6 22.19 -3.21 2.34
N ASP A 7 22.36 -2.62 3.53
CA ASP A 7 21.25 -2.09 4.32
C ASP A 7 20.51 -0.96 3.61
N GLN A 8 21.22 -0.11 2.85
CA GLN A 8 20.60 0.94 2.04
C GLN A 8 19.89 0.40 0.78
N LEU A 9 20.32 -0.73 0.24
CA LEU A 9 19.57 -1.43 -0.82
C LEU A 9 18.30 -2.05 -0.25
N ILE A 10 18.38 -2.71 0.91
CA ILE A 10 17.23 -3.30 1.59
C ILE A 10 16.20 -2.21 1.97
N GLY A 11 16.66 -1.07 2.50
CA GLY A 11 15.78 0.04 2.85
C GLY A 11 14.96 0.59 1.68
N GLN A 12 15.48 0.48 0.44
CA GLN A 12 14.70 0.84 -0.76
C GLN A 12 13.50 -0.08 -1.01
N LEU A 13 13.38 -1.21 -0.33
CA LEU A 13 12.21 -2.08 -0.37
C LEU A 13 11.18 -1.74 0.72
N ILE A 14 11.42 -0.74 1.57
CA ILE A 14 10.62 -0.48 2.77
C ILE A 14 9.88 0.86 2.69
N ILE A 15 8.57 0.80 2.94
CA ILE A 15 7.72 1.94 3.32
C ILE A 15 7.41 1.80 4.80
N GLY A 16 7.93 2.71 5.64
CA GLY A 16 7.90 2.58 7.10
C GLY A 16 6.90 3.49 7.79
N GLY A 17 6.13 2.93 8.72
CA GLY A 17 5.24 3.67 9.63
C GLY A 17 5.97 4.18 10.87
N PHE A 18 5.52 5.32 11.40
CA PHE A 18 6.09 5.96 12.58
C PHE A 18 5.04 6.73 13.40
N ARG A 19 5.34 7.12 14.64
CA ARG A 19 4.34 7.71 15.57
C ARG A 19 4.30 9.25 15.61
N ASN A 20 5.35 9.92 15.15
CA ASN A 20 5.48 11.35 15.36
C ASN A 20 4.57 12.16 14.42
N ASP A 21 3.92 13.20 14.94
CA ASP A 21 3.20 14.24 14.20
C ASP A 21 4.09 15.48 13.96
N ILE A 22 5.11 15.67 14.82
CA ILE A 22 6.15 16.68 14.70
C ILE A 22 7.49 15.97 14.74
N ILE A 23 8.36 16.26 13.78
CA ILE A 23 9.71 15.72 13.73
C ILE A 23 10.78 16.78 14.00
N SER A 24 11.81 16.37 14.71
CA SER A 24 13.03 17.13 15.00
C SER A 24 14.25 16.36 14.48
N GLY A 25 15.41 16.98 14.44
CA GLY A 25 16.65 16.32 13.98
C GLY A 25 17.03 15.03 14.72
N HIS A 26 16.40 14.75 15.86
CA HIS A 26 16.64 13.52 16.66
C HIS A 26 15.52 12.47 16.52
N SER A 27 14.50 12.73 15.70
CA SER A 27 13.39 11.79 15.50
C SER A 27 13.87 10.48 14.88
N THR A 28 13.44 9.36 15.45
CA THR A 28 13.87 8.01 15.04
C THR A 28 13.64 7.75 13.56
N ILE A 29 12.50 8.20 13.01
CA ILE A 29 12.20 8.01 11.59
C ILE A 29 13.23 8.68 10.68
N LEU A 30 13.73 9.87 11.02
CA LEU A 30 14.77 10.54 10.23
C LEU A 30 16.06 9.75 10.23
N LYS A 31 16.44 9.18 11.39
CA LYS A 31 17.63 8.32 11.48
C LYS A 31 17.49 7.08 10.58
N TYR A 32 16.29 6.49 10.50
CA TYR A 32 16.06 5.32 9.64
C TYR A 32 16.03 5.69 8.14
N ILE A 33 15.46 6.86 7.78
CA ILE A 33 15.53 7.36 6.42
C ILE A 33 16.99 7.55 5.98
N GLU A 34 17.81 8.18 6.81
CA GLU A 34 19.23 8.44 6.53
C GLU A 34 20.07 7.14 6.52
N ALA A 35 19.92 6.29 7.54
CA ALA A 35 20.75 5.09 7.70
C ALA A 35 20.45 4.02 6.66
N TYR A 36 19.16 3.79 6.38
CA TYR A 36 18.69 2.70 5.50
C TYR A 36 18.26 3.19 4.13
N ASN A 37 18.22 4.51 3.88
CA ASN A 37 17.74 5.06 2.60
C ASN A 37 16.36 4.50 2.23
N LEU A 38 15.37 4.63 3.14
CA LEU A 38 14.01 4.09 2.97
C LEU A 38 13.37 4.55 1.66
N SER A 39 12.56 3.68 1.03
CA SER A 39 11.79 4.05 -0.17
C SER A 39 10.68 5.04 0.13
N GLY A 40 10.08 4.96 1.33
CA GLY A 40 8.99 5.82 1.71
C GLY A 40 8.55 5.67 3.16
N VAL A 41 7.48 6.40 3.48
CA VAL A 41 6.77 6.35 4.76
C VAL A 41 5.27 6.23 4.54
N ILE A 42 4.55 5.63 5.50
CA ILE A 42 3.09 5.61 5.54
C ILE A 42 2.57 6.42 6.72
N LEU A 43 1.53 7.20 6.46
CA LEU A 43 0.90 8.12 7.41
C LEU A 43 -0.45 7.60 7.88
N TYR A 44 -0.69 7.74 9.18
CA TYR A 44 -1.98 7.43 9.83
C TYR A 44 -2.45 8.62 10.64
N ASP A 45 -3.77 8.76 10.80
CA ASP A 45 -4.37 9.76 11.67
C ASP A 45 -4.56 9.27 13.10
N GLU A 46 -4.69 7.95 13.28
CA GLU A 46 -4.96 7.31 14.56
C GLU A 46 -3.89 6.26 14.91
N ASP A 47 -3.43 6.29 16.14
CA ASP A 47 -2.60 5.25 16.76
C ASP A 47 -3.53 4.23 17.42
N LEU A 48 -3.55 3.00 16.91
CA LEU A 48 -4.51 1.98 17.34
C LEU A 48 -4.31 1.52 18.79
N GLU A 49 -3.09 1.64 19.36
CA GLU A 49 -2.87 1.37 20.78
C GLU A 49 -3.34 2.51 21.67
N LYS A 50 -3.14 3.77 21.26
CA LYS A 50 -3.55 4.95 22.02
C LYS A 50 -5.03 5.26 21.88
N LYS A 51 -5.61 4.87 20.74
CA LYS A 51 -6.96 5.16 20.29
C LYS A 51 -7.29 6.66 20.20
N GLY A 52 -8.19 6.99 19.33
CA GLY A 52 -8.69 8.36 19.13
C GLY A 52 -8.02 9.11 17.97
N SER A 53 -8.83 9.96 17.35
CA SER A 53 -8.46 10.79 16.22
C SER A 53 -7.30 11.74 16.55
N GLY A 54 -6.38 11.93 15.59
CA GLY A 54 -5.23 12.83 15.74
C GLY A 54 -4.15 12.35 16.71
N THR A 55 -4.12 11.06 17.04
CA THR A 55 -3.13 10.52 17.98
C THR A 55 -1.82 10.09 17.32
N ARG A 56 -1.73 10.17 15.95
CA ARG A 56 -0.54 9.76 15.21
C ARG A 56 0.01 10.91 14.33
N ASN A 57 0.09 10.75 13.02
CA ASN A 57 0.83 11.67 12.16
C ASN A 57 0.03 12.90 11.71
N ILE A 58 -1.31 12.86 11.73
CA ILE A 58 -2.18 13.84 11.08
C ILE A 58 -3.01 14.61 12.09
N LYS A 59 -2.90 15.95 12.09
CA LYS A 59 -3.67 16.86 12.98
C LYS A 59 -4.23 18.08 12.27
N SER A 60 -3.60 18.54 11.21
CA SER A 60 -4.06 19.66 10.40
C SER A 60 -3.28 19.72 9.08
N LEU A 61 -3.81 20.45 8.09
CA LEU A 61 -3.16 20.64 6.81
C LEU A 61 -1.75 21.23 6.98
N LYS A 62 -1.62 22.31 7.78
CA LYS A 62 -0.32 22.97 7.97
C LYS A 62 0.70 22.04 8.64
N GLN A 63 0.30 21.36 9.73
CA GLN A 63 1.18 20.45 10.45
C GLN A 63 1.63 19.30 9.54
N LEU A 64 0.71 18.73 8.75
CA LEU A 64 1.02 17.62 7.86
C LEU A 64 1.97 18.03 6.74
N LYS A 65 1.78 19.22 6.14
CA LYS A 65 2.70 19.79 5.17
C LYS A 65 4.10 19.97 5.76
N ASP A 66 4.20 20.61 6.94
CA ASP A 66 5.48 20.82 7.63
C ASP A 66 6.18 19.47 7.95
N LEU A 67 5.41 18.42 8.24
CA LEU A 67 5.91 17.07 8.50
C LEU A 67 6.50 16.44 7.22
N THR A 68 5.75 16.45 6.13
CA THR A 68 6.15 15.81 4.86
C THR A 68 7.35 16.52 4.22
N GLU A 69 7.40 17.84 4.25
CA GLU A 69 8.55 18.62 3.79
C GLU A 69 9.83 18.22 4.54
N LYS A 70 9.79 18.14 5.87
CA LYS A 70 10.95 17.71 6.67
C LYS A 70 11.39 16.28 6.44
N LEU A 71 10.45 15.37 6.12
CA LEU A 71 10.79 13.99 5.75
C LEU A 71 11.54 13.96 4.42
N GLN A 72 11.06 14.70 3.42
CA GLN A 72 11.72 14.81 2.10
C GLN A 72 13.12 15.44 2.18
N GLU A 73 13.30 16.50 2.97
CA GLU A 73 14.58 17.19 3.15
C GLU A 73 15.71 16.28 3.66
N ARG A 74 15.38 15.18 4.32
CA ARG A 74 16.34 14.25 4.95
C ARG A 74 16.60 12.99 4.13
N SER A 75 15.94 12.84 3.01
CA SER A 75 16.11 11.68 2.15
C SER A 75 17.06 11.97 0.99
N GLU A 76 17.95 11.02 0.70
CA GLU A 76 18.81 11.07 -0.50
C GLU A 76 18.03 10.81 -1.79
N THR A 77 16.91 10.07 -1.68
CA THR A 77 16.02 9.77 -2.78
C THR A 77 14.62 10.26 -2.46
N HIS A 78 13.88 10.78 -3.43
CA HIS A 78 12.53 11.24 -3.18
C HIS A 78 11.68 10.13 -2.53
N LEU A 79 11.12 10.41 -1.34
CA LEU A 79 10.31 9.44 -0.59
C LEU A 79 8.92 9.30 -1.19
N PHE A 80 8.41 8.07 -1.21
CA PHE A 80 6.98 7.86 -1.20
C PHE A 80 6.43 8.32 0.16
N VAL A 81 5.57 9.31 0.15
CA VAL A 81 4.76 9.67 1.32
C VAL A 81 3.37 9.13 1.07
N SER A 82 3.06 8.00 1.69
CA SER A 82 1.88 7.21 1.38
C SER A 82 0.78 7.31 2.44
N ILE A 83 -0.46 7.04 2.01
CA ILE A 83 -1.65 7.09 2.85
C ILE A 83 -2.75 6.17 2.31
N ASP A 84 -3.65 5.70 3.20
CA ASP A 84 -4.93 5.07 2.83
C ASP A 84 -6.03 6.13 2.79
N GLN A 85 -6.18 6.80 1.68
CA GLN A 85 -7.22 7.80 1.48
C GLN A 85 -8.27 7.29 0.48
N GLU A 86 -9.15 6.38 0.96
CA GLU A 86 -10.24 5.78 0.18
C GLU A 86 -11.52 6.64 0.20
N GLY A 87 -11.72 7.36 1.29
CA GLY A 87 -12.98 8.00 1.65
C GLY A 87 -13.83 7.14 2.59
N GLY A 88 -14.94 7.69 3.08
CA GLY A 88 -15.83 6.98 4.00
C GLY A 88 -15.14 6.49 5.27
N ASN A 89 -15.21 5.19 5.54
CA ASN A 89 -14.66 4.57 6.75
C ASN A 89 -13.11 4.47 6.73
N VAL A 90 -12.49 4.45 5.55
CA VAL A 90 -11.02 4.44 5.40
C VAL A 90 -10.58 5.80 4.87
N ASN A 91 -10.57 6.76 5.76
CA ASN A 91 -10.30 8.16 5.50
C ASN A 91 -9.38 8.73 6.59
N ARG A 92 -8.14 9.07 6.23
CA ARG A 92 -7.16 9.62 7.18
C ARG A 92 -7.18 11.15 7.22
N LEU A 93 -7.54 11.77 6.08
CA LEU A 93 -7.66 13.23 5.96
C LEU A 93 -9.09 13.66 6.33
N LYS A 94 -9.37 13.68 7.64
CA LYS A 94 -10.73 13.89 8.18
C LYS A 94 -11.10 15.38 8.24
N LYS A 95 -12.39 15.65 8.17
CA LYS A 95 -12.98 16.99 8.32
C LYS A 95 -12.59 17.67 9.64
N ASP A 96 -12.47 16.88 10.72
CA ASP A 96 -12.07 17.37 12.04
C ASP A 96 -10.67 17.95 12.09
N TYR A 97 -9.81 17.61 11.10
CA TYR A 97 -8.47 18.19 10.92
C TYR A 97 -8.46 19.35 9.93
N GLY A 98 -9.62 19.80 9.44
CA GLY A 98 -9.76 20.89 8.48
C GLY A 98 -9.64 20.47 7.02
N PHE A 99 -9.74 19.17 6.71
CA PHE A 99 -9.79 18.66 5.34
C PHE A 99 -11.23 18.61 4.81
N PRO A 100 -11.43 18.47 3.49
CA PRO A 100 -12.75 18.20 2.92
C PRO A 100 -13.38 16.93 3.47
N GLU A 101 -14.69 16.80 3.34
CA GLU A 101 -15.40 15.55 3.60
C GLU A 101 -15.32 14.65 2.36
N PHE A 102 -14.89 13.41 2.55
CA PHE A 102 -14.75 12.43 1.48
C PHE A 102 -15.77 11.30 1.68
N PRO A 103 -16.80 11.18 0.82
CA PRO A 103 -17.77 10.10 0.89
C PRO A 103 -17.12 8.73 0.68
N SER A 104 -17.84 7.64 1.01
CA SER A 104 -17.38 6.28 0.78
C SER A 104 -17.30 5.96 -0.72
N TRP A 105 -16.41 5.04 -1.09
CA TRP A 105 -16.27 4.58 -2.46
C TRP A 105 -17.56 3.93 -2.96
N LYS A 106 -18.30 3.21 -2.09
CA LYS A 106 -19.63 2.69 -2.34
C LYS A 106 -20.64 3.79 -2.66
N HIS A 107 -20.61 4.92 -1.93
CA HIS A 107 -21.49 6.05 -2.21
C HIS A 107 -21.25 6.61 -3.62
N ILE A 108 -19.98 6.78 -4.03
CA ILE A 108 -19.64 7.19 -5.40
C ILE A 108 -20.19 6.21 -6.42
N GLY A 109 -20.08 4.91 -6.16
CA GLY A 109 -20.62 3.85 -7.03
C GLY A 109 -22.15 3.85 -7.13
N THR A 110 -22.88 4.25 -6.07
CA THR A 110 -24.36 4.36 -6.13
C THR A 110 -24.82 5.53 -6.99
N LEU A 111 -24.03 6.60 -7.09
CA LEU A 111 -24.33 7.73 -7.98
C LEU A 111 -24.04 7.40 -9.43
N ASP A 112 -23.15 6.45 -9.70
CA ASP A 112 -22.82 5.89 -11.01
C ASP A 112 -22.59 6.98 -12.09
N ASN A 113 -21.80 7.99 -11.75
CA ASN A 113 -21.54 9.16 -12.58
C ASN A 113 -20.08 9.50 -12.63
N GLY A 114 -19.43 9.34 -13.80
CA GLY A 114 -18.01 9.58 -14.00
C GLY A 114 -17.55 11.02 -13.68
N LEU A 115 -18.42 12.03 -13.86
CA LEU A 115 -18.09 13.41 -13.46
C LEU A 115 -17.97 13.54 -11.95
N ILE A 116 -18.87 12.92 -11.19
CA ILE A 116 -18.81 12.91 -9.72
C ILE A 116 -17.56 12.15 -9.24
N THR A 117 -17.23 11.03 -9.89
CA THR A 117 -15.99 10.30 -9.59
C THR A 117 -14.76 11.17 -9.83
N LYS A 118 -14.74 11.92 -10.93
CA LYS A 118 -13.65 12.86 -11.24
C LYS A 118 -13.54 13.98 -10.20
N GLU A 119 -14.67 14.57 -9.79
CA GLU A 119 -14.71 15.61 -8.74
C GLU A 119 -14.20 15.07 -7.41
N PHE A 120 -14.61 13.87 -7.02
CA PHE A 120 -14.15 13.18 -5.84
C PHE A 120 -12.63 12.94 -5.87
N ALA A 121 -12.12 12.37 -6.97
CA ALA A 121 -10.69 12.12 -7.17
C ALA A 121 -9.86 13.41 -7.19
N THR A 122 -10.37 14.48 -7.83
CA THR A 122 -9.74 15.81 -7.84
C THR A 122 -9.62 16.38 -6.43
N SER A 123 -10.67 16.27 -5.62
CA SER A 123 -10.64 16.76 -4.23
C SER A 123 -9.60 16.01 -3.38
N ILE A 124 -9.46 14.70 -3.58
CA ILE A 124 -8.40 13.89 -2.94
C ILE A 124 -7.02 14.36 -3.42
N ALA A 125 -6.82 14.45 -4.73
CA ALA A 125 -5.55 14.83 -5.33
C ALA A 125 -5.08 16.22 -4.88
N ASP A 126 -5.98 17.20 -4.89
CA ASP A 126 -5.70 18.57 -4.40
C ASP A 126 -5.28 18.60 -2.93
N THR A 127 -5.95 17.78 -2.10
CA THR A 127 -5.65 17.69 -0.67
C THR A 127 -4.29 17.04 -0.44
N MET A 128 -3.98 15.97 -1.18
CA MET A 128 -2.69 15.29 -1.10
C MET A 128 -1.55 16.19 -1.55
N ASN A 129 -1.70 16.90 -2.67
CA ASN A 129 -0.69 17.85 -3.14
C ASN A 129 -0.43 18.97 -2.13
N LYS A 130 -1.47 19.54 -1.51
CA LYS A 130 -1.32 20.57 -0.46
C LYS A 130 -0.57 20.09 0.77
N THR A 131 -0.52 18.79 0.98
CA THR A 131 0.11 18.15 2.16
C THR A 131 1.39 17.39 1.84
N GLY A 132 1.86 17.39 0.58
CA GLY A 132 3.08 16.71 0.15
C GLY A 132 2.97 15.18 0.14
N ILE A 133 1.75 14.63 0.13
CA ILE A 133 1.48 13.19 -0.03
C ILE A 133 1.49 12.87 -1.52
N ASN A 134 2.23 11.83 -1.94
CA ASN A 134 2.47 11.51 -3.34
C ASN A 134 2.12 10.08 -3.75
N LEU A 135 1.67 9.25 -2.80
CA LEU A 135 1.20 7.87 -3.04
C LEU A 135 -0.09 7.62 -2.26
N ASN A 136 -1.14 7.19 -2.95
CA ASN A 136 -2.40 6.77 -2.34
C ASN A 136 -2.60 5.26 -2.48
N PHE A 137 -2.79 4.55 -1.38
CA PHE A 137 -3.21 3.15 -1.39
C PHE A 137 -4.72 3.06 -1.68
N ALA A 138 -5.09 3.51 -2.87
CA ALA A 138 -6.40 3.48 -3.50
C ALA A 138 -6.21 3.57 -5.03
N PRO A 139 -7.19 3.13 -5.84
CA PRO A 139 -8.54 2.72 -5.50
C PRO A 139 -8.64 1.29 -4.98
N VAL A 140 -9.72 1.00 -4.25
CA VAL A 140 -10.12 -0.37 -3.94
C VAL A 140 -10.77 -0.98 -5.18
N LEU A 141 -10.19 -2.07 -5.68
CA LEU A 141 -10.64 -2.82 -6.86
C LEU A 141 -11.46 -4.05 -6.50
N ASP A 142 -11.57 -4.36 -5.20
CA ASP A 142 -12.40 -5.46 -4.70
C ASP A 142 -13.86 -5.27 -5.10
N LEU A 143 -14.52 -6.37 -5.48
CA LEU A 143 -15.95 -6.37 -5.79
C LEU A 143 -16.79 -6.31 -4.50
N ASP A 144 -17.93 -5.65 -4.54
CA ASP A 144 -18.90 -5.62 -3.43
C ASP A 144 -19.73 -6.91 -3.38
N TYR A 145 -19.46 -7.73 -2.39
CA TYR A 145 -20.25 -8.93 -2.07
C TYR A 145 -21.30 -8.70 -0.98
N GLY A 146 -21.55 -7.44 -0.62
CA GLY A 146 -22.57 -7.02 0.33
C GLY A 146 -22.08 -6.89 1.78
N GLU A 147 -22.99 -6.45 2.64
CA GLU A 147 -22.70 -6.04 4.03
C GLU A 147 -22.21 -7.17 4.96
N LYS A 148 -22.30 -8.44 4.51
CA LYS A 148 -21.78 -9.59 5.28
C LYS A 148 -20.29 -9.81 5.09
N THR A 149 -19.65 -9.05 4.18
CA THR A 149 -18.21 -9.11 3.93
C THR A 149 -17.50 -7.93 4.59
N TYR A 150 -16.21 -8.07 4.85
CA TYR A 150 -15.42 -7.01 5.49
C TYR A 150 -15.38 -5.73 4.64
N ILE A 151 -15.10 -5.88 3.33
CA ILE A 151 -15.03 -4.76 2.38
C ILE A 151 -16.40 -4.10 2.20
N GLY A 152 -17.46 -4.91 2.01
CA GLY A 152 -18.81 -4.39 1.81
C GLY A 152 -19.40 -3.70 3.04
N ASN A 153 -19.18 -4.26 4.25
CA ASN A 153 -19.62 -3.66 5.52
C ASN A 153 -19.01 -2.27 5.78
N LEU A 154 -17.77 -2.06 5.34
CA LEU A 154 -17.07 -0.80 5.49
C LEU A 154 -17.27 0.15 4.29
N GLU A 155 -18.15 -0.20 3.34
CA GLU A 155 -18.43 0.60 2.15
C GLU A 155 -17.20 0.94 1.30
N ARG A 156 -16.21 0.03 1.28
CA ARG A 156 -14.93 0.24 0.60
C ARG A 156 -14.95 -0.13 -0.89
N ALA A 157 -15.87 -1.01 -1.32
CA ALA A 157 -16.01 -1.38 -2.72
C ALA A 157 -17.03 -0.49 -3.45
N ILE A 158 -16.71 -0.08 -4.68
CA ILE A 158 -17.57 0.80 -5.45
C ILE A 158 -18.80 0.07 -6.02
N SER A 159 -18.64 -1.19 -6.42
CA SER A 159 -19.72 -2.00 -7.02
C SER A 159 -19.39 -3.49 -6.98
N GLY A 160 -20.42 -4.34 -7.06
CA GLY A 160 -20.29 -5.77 -7.37
C GLY A 160 -20.16 -6.06 -8.88
N ASP A 161 -20.34 -5.06 -9.75
CA ASP A 161 -20.15 -5.19 -11.19
C ASP A 161 -18.70 -4.80 -11.56
N PRO A 162 -17.88 -5.75 -12.07
CA PRO A 162 -16.52 -5.47 -12.47
C PRO A 162 -16.37 -4.32 -13.48
N LYS A 163 -17.35 -4.14 -14.38
CA LYS A 163 -17.31 -3.06 -15.37
C LYS A 163 -17.37 -1.69 -14.71
N LYS A 164 -18.23 -1.52 -13.72
CA LYS A 164 -18.30 -0.26 -12.94
C LYS A 164 -17.03 -0.04 -12.14
N VAL A 165 -16.48 -1.10 -11.52
CA VAL A 165 -15.19 -0.99 -10.82
C VAL A 165 -14.10 -0.49 -11.77
N ILE A 166 -14.01 -1.06 -12.97
CA ILE A 166 -13.03 -0.67 -13.99
C ILE A 166 -13.22 0.80 -14.41
N GLU A 167 -14.45 1.18 -14.78
CA GLU A 167 -14.76 2.51 -15.30
C GLU A 167 -14.44 3.62 -14.30
N HIS A 168 -14.93 3.49 -13.07
CA HIS A 168 -14.68 4.49 -12.04
C HIS A 168 -13.23 4.50 -11.56
N SER A 169 -12.58 3.34 -11.50
CA SER A 169 -11.17 3.25 -11.12
C SER A 169 -10.25 3.88 -12.17
N LYS A 170 -10.54 3.73 -13.47
CA LYS A 170 -9.82 4.45 -14.54
C LYS A 170 -9.86 5.97 -14.30
N ILE A 171 -11.06 6.53 -14.11
CA ILE A 171 -11.24 7.97 -13.85
C ILE A 171 -10.45 8.41 -12.62
N PHE A 172 -10.52 7.63 -11.53
CA PHE A 172 -9.81 7.91 -10.29
C PHE A 172 -8.29 7.93 -10.50
N ILE A 173 -7.75 6.86 -11.11
CA ILE A 173 -6.32 6.68 -11.37
C ILE A 173 -5.78 7.79 -12.29
N GLU A 174 -6.47 8.06 -13.40
CA GLU A 174 -6.08 9.13 -14.33
C GLU A 174 -6.05 10.49 -13.65
N THR A 175 -7.06 10.79 -12.82
CA THR A 175 -7.14 12.08 -12.11
C THR A 175 -6.00 12.25 -11.10
N LEU A 176 -5.63 11.19 -10.37
CA LEU A 176 -4.48 11.26 -9.45
C LEU A 176 -3.16 11.36 -10.24
N SER A 177 -3.01 10.59 -11.32
CA SER A 177 -1.83 10.63 -12.17
C SER A 177 -1.60 12.00 -12.81
N ASP A 178 -2.66 12.66 -13.31
CA ASP A 178 -2.61 14.03 -13.84
C ASP A 178 -2.15 15.04 -12.78
N ALA A 179 -2.41 14.76 -11.50
CA ALA A 179 -1.95 15.54 -10.37
C ALA A 179 -0.57 15.10 -9.83
N ASN A 180 0.14 14.22 -10.54
CA ASN A 180 1.45 13.66 -10.16
C ASN A 180 1.41 12.86 -8.84
N ILE A 181 0.31 12.16 -8.57
CA ILE A 181 0.11 11.28 -7.42
C ILE A 181 -0.02 9.85 -7.92
N ILE A 182 0.77 8.95 -7.33
CA ILE A 182 0.72 7.53 -7.61
C ILE A 182 -0.51 6.93 -6.92
N SER A 183 -1.28 6.13 -7.66
CA SER A 183 -2.35 5.30 -7.11
C SER A 183 -1.92 3.84 -7.03
N CYS A 184 -2.45 3.12 -6.05
CA CYS A 184 -2.17 1.71 -5.83
C CYS A 184 -3.47 0.92 -5.77
N GLY A 185 -3.73 0.08 -6.78
CA GLY A 185 -4.92 -0.78 -6.80
C GLY A 185 -4.83 -1.89 -5.77
N LYS A 186 -5.92 -2.15 -5.02
CA LYS A 186 -5.93 -3.12 -3.92
C LYS A 186 -7.29 -3.80 -3.75
N HIS A 187 -7.35 -5.01 -3.20
CA HIS A 187 -6.31 -5.86 -2.61
C HIS A 187 -6.19 -7.14 -3.44
N PHE A 188 -5.15 -7.26 -4.26
CA PHE A 188 -4.96 -8.43 -5.14
C PHE A 188 -4.85 -9.74 -4.32
N PRO A 189 -5.46 -10.85 -4.74
CA PRO A 189 -6.19 -11.12 -6.00
C PRO A 189 -7.71 -10.85 -5.92
N GLY A 190 -8.16 -9.96 -5.04
CA GLY A 190 -9.55 -9.64 -4.76
C GLY A 190 -10.01 -10.27 -3.45
N GLN A 191 -10.21 -9.44 -2.40
CA GLN A 191 -10.69 -9.88 -1.09
C GLN A 191 -12.13 -9.44 -0.79
N GLY A 192 -12.88 -9.00 -1.80
CA GLY A 192 -14.25 -8.50 -1.63
C GLY A 192 -15.20 -9.51 -0.98
N SER A 193 -15.00 -10.80 -1.23
CA SER A 193 -15.79 -11.90 -0.67
C SER A 193 -15.39 -12.32 0.76
N ALA A 194 -14.31 -11.75 1.33
CA ALA A 194 -13.83 -12.09 2.66
C ALA A 194 -14.86 -11.72 3.74
N LYS A 195 -15.24 -12.69 4.57
CA LYS A 195 -16.21 -12.50 5.67
C LYS A 195 -15.56 -12.03 6.98
N GLY A 196 -14.24 -12.03 7.05
CA GLY A 196 -13.45 -11.62 8.20
C GLY A 196 -12.44 -10.55 7.84
N ASP A 197 -11.76 -10.05 8.87
CA ASP A 197 -10.73 -9.03 8.81
C ASP A 197 -9.35 -9.68 8.94
N THR A 198 -8.51 -9.55 7.93
CA THR A 198 -7.13 -10.08 7.93
C THR A 198 -6.24 -9.48 9.03
N HIS A 199 -6.62 -8.32 9.58
CA HIS A 199 -5.97 -7.76 10.77
C HIS A 199 -6.17 -8.64 12.03
N GLN A 200 -7.22 -9.47 12.06
CA GLN A 200 -7.59 -10.30 13.21
C GLN A 200 -7.16 -11.75 13.08
N GLY A 201 -6.75 -12.21 11.90
CA GLY A 201 -6.29 -13.57 11.68
C GLY A 201 -6.39 -14.07 10.25
N PHE A 202 -6.19 -15.38 10.10
CA PHE A 202 -6.25 -16.08 8.81
C PHE A 202 -7.64 -16.03 8.18
N ILE A 203 -7.72 -15.66 6.91
CA ILE A 203 -8.96 -15.57 6.13
C ILE A 203 -8.83 -16.39 4.85
N ASP A 204 -9.64 -17.44 4.74
CA ASP A 204 -9.76 -18.29 3.55
C ASP A 204 -10.96 -17.85 2.71
N ILE A 205 -10.69 -17.50 1.45
CA ILE A 205 -11.70 -17.07 0.47
C ILE A 205 -11.90 -18.09 -0.66
N SER A 206 -11.29 -19.28 -0.57
CA SER A 206 -11.28 -20.28 -1.65
C SER A 206 -12.66 -20.61 -2.22
N GLU A 207 -13.67 -20.75 -1.34
CA GLU A 207 -15.05 -21.09 -1.72
C GLU A 207 -15.89 -19.88 -2.17
N SER A 208 -15.51 -18.67 -1.77
CA SER A 208 -16.29 -17.45 -2.05
C SER A 208 -15.71 -16.58 -3.16
N TRP A 209 -14.43 -16.72 -3.45
CA TRP A 209 -13.73 -16.00 -4.49
C TRP A 209 -14.15 -16.46 -5.89
N SER A 210 -14.26 -15.51 -6.82
CA SER A 210 -14.62 -15.73 -8.21
C SER A 210 -13.54 -15.20 -9.16
N VAL A 211 -13.39 -15.81 -10.34
CA VAL A 211 -12.51 -15.26 -11.38
C VAL A 211 -12.90 -13.83 -11.81
N ALA A 212 -14.13 -13.42 -11.54
CA ALA A 212 -14.57 -12.04 -11.77
C ALA A 212 -13.79 -11.01 -10.93
N ASP A 213 -13.23 -11.42 -9.77
CA ASP A 213 -12.39 -10.56 -8.92
C ASP A 213 -11.07 -10.16 -9.61
N LEU A 214 -10.61 -10.92 -10.63
CA LEU A 214 -9.43 -10.57 -11.42
C LEU A 214 -9.72 -9.59 -12.56
N LEU A 215 -10.98 -9.45 -12.99
CA LEU A 215 -11.32 -8.64 -14.17
C LEU A 215 -10.89 -7.16 -14.04
N PRO A 216 -11.08 -6.48 -12.89
CA PRO A 216 -10.59 -5.12 -12.72
C PRO A 216 -9.07 -5.01 -12.88
N TYR A 217 -8.30 -5.96 -12.35
CA TYR A 217 -6.85 -5.98 -12.49
C TYR A 217 -6.43 -6.23 -13.94
N ALA A 218 -6.99 -7.26 -14.59
CA ALA A 218 -6.65 -7.62 -15.96
C ALA A 218 -6.85 -6.43 -16.92
N GLU A 219 -8.03 -5.81 -16.90
CA GLU A 219 -8.37 -4.69 -17.78
C GLU A 219 -7.52 -3.43 -17.48
N LEU A 220 -7.30 -3.11 -16.18
CA LEU A 220 -6.53 -1.94 -15.80
C LEU A 220 -5.02 -2.12 -16.06
N ILE A 221 -4.50 -3.34 -16.02
CA ILE A 221 -3.13 -3.68 -16.42
C ILE A 221 -2.98 -3.58 -17.93
N GLU A 222 -3.86 -4.24 -18.69
CA GLU A 222 -3.84 -4.22 -20.16
C GLU A 222 -3.93 -2.79 -20.71
N SER A 223 -4.78 -1.97 -20.12
CA SER A 223 -4.94 -0.55 -20.48
C SER A 223 -3.89 0.38 -19.87
N LYS A 224 -2.88 -0.17 -19.13
CA LYS A 224 -1.73 0.55 -18.52
C LYS A 224 -2.12 1.67 -17.53
N HIS A 225 -3.22 1.48 -16.82
CA HIS A 225 -3.65 2.42 -15.77
C HIS A 225 -3.00 2.11 -14.42
N LEU A 226 -2.74 0.83 -14.08
CA LEU A 226 -2.15 0.49 -12.79
C LEU A 226 -0.63 0.66 -12.80
N ASP A 227 -0.15 1.50 -11.89
CA ASP A 227 1.26 1.75 -11.65
C ASP A 227 1.83 0.95 -10.49
N MET A 228 0.98 0.64 -9.50
CA MET A 228 1.30 -0.14 -8.32
C MET A 228 0.11 -1.01 -7.92
N ILE A 229 0.36 -2.20 -7.40
CA ILE A 229 -0.67 -3.10 -6.90
C ILE A 229 -0.28 -3.56 -5.48
N MET A 230 -1.27 -3.52 -4.57
CA MET A 230 -1.13 -4.07 -3.22
C MET A 230 -1.73 -5.47 -3.17
N VAL A 231 -0.95 -6.43 -2.66
CA VAL A 231 -1.35 -7.83 -2.46
C VAL A 231 -1.82 -8.02 -1.03
N SER A 232 -2.98 -8.64 -0.87
CA SER A 232 -3.60 -8.97 0.43
C SER A 232 -2.98 -10.20 1.10
N HIS A 233 -3.39 -10.44 2.35
CA HIS A 233 -2.99 -11.64 3.11
C HIS A 233 -4.08 -12.74 3.14
N VAL A 234 -5.03 -12.71 2.21
CA VAL A 234 -6.03 -13.77 2.11
C VAL A 234 -5.42 -15.06 1.60
N PHE A 235 -5.97 -16.18 2.05
CA PHE A 235 -5.68 -17.51 1.51
C PHE A 235 -6.70 -17.86 0.42
N ASN A 236 -6.22 -18.44 -0.67
CA ASN A 236 -7.07 -18.93 -1.75
C ASN A 236 -6.41 -20.12 -2.45
N ASN A 237 -6.96 -21.31 -2.22
CA ASN A 237 -6.44 -22.59 -2.75
C ASN A 237 -6.53 -22.70 -4.28
N LYS A 238 -7.19 -21.76 -4.97
CA LYS A 238 -7.20 -21.70 -6.44
C LYS A 238 -5.87 -21.18 -7.01
N PHE A 239 -5.07 -20.52 -6.18
CA PHE A 239 -3.72 -20.06 -6.54
C PHE A 239 -2.65 -20.89 -5.85
N ASP A 240 -2.78 -21.09 -4.52
CA ASP A 240 -1.77 -21.76 -3.71
C ASP A 240 -2.44 -22.57 -2.60
N ASN A 241 -2.00 -23.82 -2.41
CA ASN A 241 -2.59 -24.71 -1.41
C ASN A 241 -1.98 -24.58 -0.01
N GLU A 242 -0.90 -23.80 0.14
CA GLU A 242 -0.11 -23.72 1.36
C GLU A 242 0.04 -22.29 1.88
N LEU A 243 0.18 -21.31 0.97
CA LEU A 243 0.58 -19.95 1.33
C LEU A 243 -0.52 -18.93 1.03
N PRO A 244 -0.70 -17.90 1.89
CA PRO A 244 -1.55 -16.76 1.58
C PRO A 244 -0.98 -15.94 0.42
N ALA A 245 -1.81 -15.15 -0.24
CA ALA A 245 -1.50 -14.45 -1.48
C ALA A 245 -0.19 -13.66 -1.42
N SER A 246 0.07 -12.94 -0.33
CA SER A 246 1.29 -12.12 -0.17
C SER A 246 2.60 -12.90 -0.01
N LEU A 247 2.52 -14.19 0.28
CA LEU A 247 3.68 -15.09 0.41
C LEU A 247 3.81 -16.07 -0.75
N SER A 248 2.78 -16.16 -1.61
CA SER A 248 2.66 -17.14 -2.67
C SER A 248 3.34 -16.71 -3.97
N PHE A 249 4.31 -17.48 -4.41
CA PHE A 249 4.92 -17.32 -5.74
C PHE A 249 3.90 -17.50 -6.86
N GLU A 250 2.99 -18.48 -6.73
CA GLU A 250 1.96 -18.76 -7.74
C GLU A 250 0.99 -17.58 -7.88
N THR A 251 0.62 -16.94 -6.76
CA THR A 251 -0.26 -15.77 -6.80
C THR A 251 0.44 -14.56 -7.39
N ILE A 252 1.66 -14.23 -6.95
CA ILE A 252 2.34 -13.00 -7.31
C ILE A 252 3.09 -13.15 -8.63
N THR A 253 4.04 -14.06 -8.71
CA THR A 253 4.83 -14.23 -9.93
C THR A 253 4.04 -15.00 -10.98
N GLY A 254 3.36 -16.09 -10.61
CA GLY A 254 2.54 -16.87 -11.53
C GLY A 254 1.41 -16.02 -12.14
N CYS A 255 0.42 -15.66 -11.34
CA CYS A 255 -0.76 -14.97 -11.85
C CYS A 255 -0.48 -13.50 -12.19
N LEU A 256 0.00 -12.67 -11.22
CA LEU A 256 0.06 -11.23 -11.44
C LEU A 256 1.17 -10.83 -12.43
N ARG A 257 2.37 -11.41 -12.35
CA ARG A 257 3.47 -11.07 -13.27
C ARG A 257 3.32 -11.75 -14.61
N ASN A 258 3.15 -13.10 -14.61
CA ASN A 258 3.24 -13.87 -15.84
C ASN A 258 1.92 -13.90 -16.62
N ASP A 259 0.78 -14.18 -15.95
CA ASP A 259 -0.49 -14.32 -16.65
C ASP A 259 -1.11 -12.95 -16.97
N LEU A 260 -1.07 -12.00 -16.01
CA LEU A 260 -1.62 -10.65 -16.20
C LEU A 260 -0.59 -9.64 -16.75
N ASN A 261 0.69 -10.02 -16.87
CA ASN A 261 1.79 -9.19 -17.41
C ASN A 261 1.97 -7.86 -16.66
N PHE A 262 1.79 -7.83 -15.35
CA PHE A 262 2.01 -6.61 -14.58
C PHE A 262 3.50 -6.33 -14.36
N GLU A 263 3.98 -5.18 -14.80
CA GLU A 263 5.40 -4.80 -14.75
C GLU A 263 5.74 -3.80 -13.61
N GLY A 264 4.73 -3.12 -13.04
CA GLY A 264 4.91 -2.12 -11.98
C GLY A 264 5.34 -2.73 -10.63
N PRO A 265 5.71 -1.91 -9.63
CA PRO A 265 5.99 -2.39 -8.29
C PRO A 265 4.78 -3.05 -7.64
N ILE A 266 5.03 -4.16 -6.94
CA ILE A 266 4.06 -4.88 -6.11
C ILE A 266 4.42 -4.61 -4.65
N ILE A 267 3.44 -4.12 -3.88
CA ILE A 267 3.56 -3.91 -2.43
C ILE A 267 2.72 -4.95 -1.68
N CYS A 268 3.21 -5.47 -0.55
CA CYS A 268 2.36 -6.25 0.34
C CYS A 268 1.53 -5.34 1.24
N ASP A 269 0.35 -5.79 1.67
CA ASP A 269 -0.35 -5.22 2.83
C ASP A 269 0.51 -5.37 4.10
N ASP A 270 0.14 -4.72 5.22
CA ASP A 270 0.98 -4.66 6.42
C ASP A 270 1.29 -6.06 6.99
N PRO A 271 2.57 -6.54 6.93
CA PRO A 271 2.93 -7.86 7.43
C PRO A 271 2.76 -8.03 8.95
N SER A 272 2.53 -6.95 9.69
CA SER A 272 2.21 -7.03 11.13
C SER A 272 0.77 -7.51 11.39
N MET A 273 -0.05 -7.64 10.34
CA MET A 273 -1.39 -8.21 10.45
C MET A 273 -1.32 -9.67 10.89
N LYS A 274 -2.24 -10.07 11.79
CA LYS A 274 -2.21 -11.39 12.44
C LYS A 274 -2.30 -12.57 11.48
N ALA A 275 -2.91 -12.38 10.31
CA ALA A 275 -2.95 -13.39 9.26
C ALA A 275 -1.54 -13.92 8.90
N ILE A 276 -0.52 -13.08 9.04
CA ILE A 276 0.88 -13.39 8.73
C ILE A 276 1.72 -13.47 10.00
N SER A 277 1.71 -12.43 10.85
CA SER A 277 2.66 -12.27 11.97
C SER A 277 2.55 -13.35 13.06
N GLU A 278 1.41 -14.04 13.19
CA GLU A 278 1.24 -15.14 14.13
C GLU A 278 1.79 -16.48 13.62
N ASN A 279 2.07 -16.60 12.31
CA ASN A 279 2.43 -17.86 11.66
C ASN A 279 3.86 -17.94 11.15
N TYR A 280 4.55 -16.80 11.01
CA TYR A 280 5.89 -16.73 10.43
C TYR A 280 6.79 -15.84 11.28
N ASP A 281 8.07 -16.22 11.46
CA ASP A 281 9.08 -15.31 11.96
C ASP A 281 9.46 -14.26 10.88
N LEU A 282 10.14 -13.19 11.29
CA LEU A 282 10.45 -12.08 10.39
C LEU A 282 11.33 -12.50 9.20
N GLU A 283 12.33 -13.38 9.42
CA GLU A 283 13.24 -13.81 8.35
C GLU A 283 12.51 -14.68 7.33
N ASP A 284 11.71 -15.64 7.77
CA ASP A 284 10.91 -16.50 6.90
C ASP A 284 9.85 -15.71 6.14
N MET A 285 9.14 -14.82 6.83
CA MET A 285 8.11 -13.96 6.26
C MET A 285 8.65 -13.10 5.10
N PHE A 286 9.71 -12.33 5.35
CA PHE A 286 10.27 -11.47 4.30
C PHE A 286 10.96 -12.27 3.20
N THR A 287 11.53 -13.43 3.53
CA THR A 287 12.11 -14.34 2.54
C THR A 287 11.03 -14.82 1.56
N LEU A 288 9.89 -15.28 2.07
CA LEU A 288 8.77 -15.73 1.24
C LEU A 288 8.20 -14.58 0.38
N MET A 289 7.94 -13.40 0.98
CA MET A 289 7.41 -12.24 0.26
C MET A 289 8.31 -11.82 -0.91
N ILE A 290 9.61 -11.61 -0.65
CA ILE A 290 10.56 -11.17 -1.68
C ILE A 290 10.73 -12.25 -2.75
N ASN A 291 10.78 -13.52 -2.35
CA ASN A 291 10.89 -14.64 -3.29
C ASN A 291 9.62 -14.83 -4.12
N ALA A 292 8.45 -14.53 -3.57
CA ALA A 292 7.19 -14.53 -4.30
C ALA A 292 7.11 -13.41 -5.36
N GLY A 293 7.88 -12.32 -5.21
CA GLY A 293 7.91 -11.22 -6.16
C GLY A 293 7.37 -9.89 -5.64
N VAL A 294 7.21 -9.74 -4.31
CA VAL A 294 6.93 -8.45 -3.65
C VAL A 294 8.15 -7.55 -3.80
N ASP A 295 7.94 -6.31 -4.23
CA ASP A 295 8.97 -5.28 -4.41
C ASP A 295 9.05 -4.31 -3.24
N LEU A 296 7.91 -4.01 -2.60
CA LEU A 296 7.80 -3.08 -1.48
C LEU A 296 7.11 -3.74 -0.28
N LEU A 297 7.67 -3.49 0.90
CA LEU A 297 7.15 -3.96 2.18
C LEU A 297 6.50 -2.79 2.91
N CYS A 298 5.18 -2.86 3.15
CA CYS A 298 4.43 -1.86 3.89
C CYS A 298 4.52 -2.14 5.39
N LEU A 299 5.55 -1.64 6.05
CA LEU A 299 5.72 -1.79 7.50
C LEU A 299 4.94 -0.71 8.24
N GLY A 300 3.61 -0.82 8.28
CA GLY A 300 2.71 0.19 8.85
C GLY A 300 2.92 0.48 10.33
N ASN A 301 3.32 -0.55 11.09
CA ASN A 301 3.70 -0.44 12.49
C ASN A 301 2.64 0.28 13.35
N ASN A 302 1.36 -0.02 13.11
CA ASN A 302 0.22 0.61 13.78
C ASN A 302 -0.68 -0.35 14.55
N LEU A 303 -0.62 -1.64 14.27
CA LEU A 303 -1.38 -2.68 14.98
C LEU A 303 -0.74 -3.03 16.32
N ASN A 304 0.58 -3.17 16.30
CA ASN A 304 1.42 -3.51 17.45
C ASN A 304 2.71 -2.70 17.31
N TYR A 305 2.79 -1.55 17.97
CA TYR A 305 3.90 -0.63 17.74
C TYR A 305 5.22 -1.14 18.30
N ASP A 306 6.19 -1.33 17.43
CA ASP A 306 7.56 -1.64 17.77
C ASP A 306 8.49 -0.52 17.21
N PRO A 307 9.18 0.27 18.09
CA PRO A 307 10.10 1.32 17.62
C PRO A 307 11.23 0.77 16.76
N ASP A 308 11.61 -0.50 16.94
CA ASP A 308 12.71 -1.15 16.24
C ASP A 308 12.25 -2.04 15.07
N TYR A 309 11.00 -1.93 14.64
CA TYR A 309 10.45 -2.81 13.57
C TYR A 309 11.23 -2.65 12.26
N ILE A 310 11.56 -1.42 11.84
CA ILE A 310 12.36 -1.18 10.63
C ILE A 310 13.77 -1.79 10.74
N PRO A 311 14.58 -1.52 11.78
CA PRO A 311 15.86 -2.20 11.98
C PRO A 311 15.79 -3.73 11.99
N LYS A 312 14.78 -4.30 12.66
CA LYS A 312 14.56 -5.75 12.69
C LYS A 312 14.23 -6.32 11.30
N ALA A 313 13.44 -5.61 10.49
CA ALA A 313 13.15 -6.00 9.12
C ALA A 313 14.41 -5.98 8.24
N VAL A 314 15.21 -4.91 8.34
CA VAL A 314 16.49 -4.81 7.61
C VAL A 314 17.44 -5.94 8.02
N GLU A 315 17.57 -6.24 9.30
CA GLU A 315 18.40 -7.33 9.82
C GLU A 315 17.93 -8.70 9.30
N ALA A 316 16.63 -8.97 9.35
CA ALA A 316 16.04 -10.23 8.88
C ALA A 316 16.31 -10.44 7.37
N ILE A 317 16.08 -9.42 6.56
CA ILE A 317 16.33 -9.50 5.11
C ILE A 317 17.82 -9.63 4.80
N ARG A 318 18.69 -8.89 5.51
CA ARG A 318 20.14 -9.02 5.37
C ARG A 318 20.60 -10.43 5.72
N SER A 319 20.15 -11.00 6.84
CA SER A 319 20.44 -12.37 7.25
C SER A 319 20.01 -13.38 6.18
N ALA A 320 18.82 -13.21 5.58
CA ALA A 320 18.34 -14.08 4.51
C ALA A 320 19.20 -13.97 3.23
N ILE A 321 19.70 -12.76 2.90
CA ILE A 321 20.62 -12.57 1.74
C ILE A 321 21.97 -13.22 2.03
N GLU A 322 22.55 -13.01 3.23
CA GLU A 322 23.83 -13.60 3.64
C GLU A 322 23.80 -15.14 3.70
N LYS A 323 22.62 -15.72 3.90
CA LYS A 323 22.36 -17.18 3.88
C LYS A 323 21.96 -17.70 2.50
N ASP A 324 22.04 -16.90 1.44
CA ASP A 324 21.61 -17.24 0.08
C ASP A 324 20.12 -17.63 -0.05
N ARG A 325 19.26 -17.23 0.92
CA ARG A 325 17.81 -17.46 0.87
C ARG A 325 17.08 -16.42 -0.01
N ILE A 326 17.64 -15.22 -0.14
CA ILE A 326 17.18 -14.16 -1.05
C ILE A 326 18.35 -13.81 -1.94
N SER A 327 18.15 -13.83 -3.28
CA SER A 327 19.21 -13.39 -4.20
C SER A 327 19.25 -11.86 -4.28
N LEU A 328 20.47 -11.29 -4.35
CA LEU A 328 20.65 -9.84 -4.51
C LEU A 328 20.07 -9.33 -5.84
N ASP A 329 19.98 -10.18 -6.87
CA ASP A 329 19.37 -9.83 -8.15
C ASP A 329 17.87 -9.52 -7.99
N LYS A 330 17.14 -10.26 -7.14
CA LYS A 330 15.73 -9.95 -6.84
C LYS A 330 15.60 -8.58 -6.21
N VAL A 331 16.45 -8.26 -5.23
CA VAL A 331 16.49 -6.93 -4.59
C VAL A 331 16.75 -5.83 -5.61
N ASN A 332 17.72 -6.04 -6.51
CA ASN A 332 18.05 -5.08 -7.57
C ASN A 332 16.90 -4.88 -8.57
N HIS A 333 16.23 -5.95 -9.00
CA HIS A 333 15.06 -5.85 -9.88
C HIS A 333 13.90 -5.10 -9.22
N SER A 334 13.66 -5.32 -7.92
CA SER A 334 12.66 -4.55 -7.17
C SER A 334 13.01 -3.06 -7.10
N ILE A 335 14.26 -2.73 -6.80
CA ILE A 335 14.75 -1.34 -6.80
C ILE A 335 14.62 -0.71 -8.20
N GLU A 336 14.86 -1.45 -9.26
CA GLU A 336 14.70 -0.96 -10.64
C GLU A 336 13.24 -0.59 -10.93
N ARG A 337 12.26 -1.45 -10.58
CA ARG A 337 10.83 -1.16 -10.74
C ARG A 337 10.41 0.07 -9.93
N ILE A 338 10.83 0.16 -8.67
CA ILE A 338 10.57 1.30 -7.78
C ILE A 338 11.16 2.59 -8.38
N THR A 339 12.40 2.52 -8.88
CA THR A 339 13.09 3.65 -9.50
C THR A 339 12.38 4.10 -10.78
N ASN A 340 11.94 3.16 -11.61
CA ASN A 340 11.21 3.47 -12.84
C ASN A 340 9.86 4.12 -12.55
N LEU A 341 9.15 3.67 -11.51
CA LEU A 341 7.92 4.32 -11.06
C LEU A 341 8.18 5.74 -10.57
N LYS A 342 9.20 5.95 -9.74
CA LYS A 342 9.58 7.30 -9.29
C LYS A 342 9.94 8.22 -10.46
N LYS A 343 10.64 7.71 -11.48
CA LYS A 343 10.95 8.47 -12.70
C LYS A 343 9.71 8.84 -13.50
N LYS A 344 8.76 7.91 -13.66
CA LYS A 344 7.50 8.16 -14.36
C LYS A 344 6.74 9.36 -13.76
N PHE A 345 6.80 9.53 -12.45
CA PHE A 345 6.16 10.61 -11.71
C PHE A 345 7.11 11.78 -11.40
N ASN A 346 8.22 11.93 -12.11
CA ASN A 346 9.18 13.02 -11.97
C ASN A 346 9.71 13.24 -10.53
N PHE A 347 9.84 12.15 -9.76
CA PHE A 347 10.40 12.19 -8.41
C PHE A 347 11.92 12.06 -8.37
N TYR A 348 12.58 12.23 -9.51
CA TYR A 348 14.02 12.33 -9.69
C TYR A 348 14.34 13.66 -10.35
N GLU A 349 14.97 14.55 -9.61
CA GLU A 349 15.79 15.66 -10.14
C GLU A 349 17.28 15.39 -9.89
#